data_aed30ddae8276583866045fb6c6bd394
#
_entry.id   aed30ddae8276583866045fb6c6bd394
#
_cell.length_a   1.000
_cell.length_b   1.000
_cell.length_c   1.000
_cell.angle_alpha   90.00
_cell.angle_beta   90.00
_cell.angle_gamma   90.00
#
_symmetry.space_group_name_H-M   'P 1'
#
loop_
_entity.id
_entity.type
_entity.pdbx_description
1 polymer ?
#
loop_
_entity_poly.entity_id
_entity_poly.type
_entity_poly.pdbx_seq_one_letter_code
_entity_poly.pdbx_strand_id
1 'polypeptide(L)'
;MLTSRLSGEAQKVGALFGQLIYQFCNSGNGNLDLLQVKNILAKLNTDEEVINGIVEKADNNDKNFLKMPLCLLAGGETTVEVQGTGKGGRNQEMAMATMIEYQYLISQNKFRENDPPKVEFTFLSAGTDGIDGPTNAAGAIVNQNSFSESESQGLDPIKYLKNNDSNTYFNLLNEGKNLVVTGHTGTNVMDIQIILIHPYSGPEN
;
A
#
# COMPACT_ATOMS: atom_id res chain seq x y z
N MET A 1 -1.18 15.29 -3.98
CA MET A 1 -0.60 14.80 -2.71
C MET A 1 -1.74 14.62 -1.74
N LEU A 2 -1.83 13.48 -1.03
CA LEU A 2 -2.88 13.23 -0.04
C LEU A 2 -2.64 14.05 1.23
N THR A 3 -1.50 13.85 1.85
CA THR A 3 -1.13 14.51 3.10
C THR A 3 0.38 14.56 3.27
N SER A 4 0.87 15.50 4.06
CA SER A 4 2.24 15.53 4.60
C SER A 4 2.27 15.27 6.11
N ARG A 5 1.15 14.87 6.69
CA ARG A 5 0.95 14.72 8.14
C ARG A 5 0.48 13.32 8.52
N LEU A 6 0.87 12.32 7.71
CA LEU A 6 0.54 10.92 8.01
C LEU A 6 1.09 10.55 9.38
N SER A 7 0.25 9.95 10.21
CA SER A 7 0.61 9.55 11.57
C SER A 7 -0.25 8.37 12.01
N GLY A 8 0.15 7.71 13.09
CA GLY A 8 -0.55 6.57 13.65
C GLY A 8 0.30 5.32 13.67
N GLU A 9 -0.30 4.20 13.94
CA GLU A 9 0.36 2.90 14.00
C GLU A 9 0.47 2.33 12.57
N ALA A 10 1.66 1.89 12.18
CA ALA A 10 2.01 1.52 10.81
C ALA A 10 1.12 0.44 10.20
N GLN A 11 0.75 -0.59 10.96
CA GLN A 11 -0.12 -1.65 10.47
C GLN A 11 -1.54 -1.14 10.19
N LYS A 12 -2.08 -0.27 11.07
CA LYS A 12 -3.41 0.33 10.89
C LYS A 12 -3.45 1.27 9.69
N VAL A 13 -2.40 2.08 9.54
CA VAL A 13 -2.26 2.98 8.40
C VAL A 13 -2.08 2.19 7.10
N GLY A 14 -1.29 1.12 7.11
CA GLY A 14 -1.14 0.21 5.99
C GLY A 14 -2.46 -0.43 5.58
N ALA A 15 -3.27 -0.88 6.55
CA ALA A 15 -4.60 -1.40 6.26
C ALA A 15 -5.50 -0.34 5.57
N LEU A 16 -5.45 0.93 6.00
CA LEU A 16 -6.19 2.01 5.34
C LEU A 16 -5.74 2.21 3.87
N PHE A 17 -4.43 2.12 3.60
CA PHE A 17 -3.94 2.14 2.22
C PHE A 17 -4.41 0.93 1.41
N GLY A 18 -4.42 -0.27 2.00
CA GLY A 18 -4.97 -1.47 1.37
C GLY A 18 -6.46 -1.32 0.99
N GLN A 19 -7.26 -0.73 1.89
CA GLN A 19 -8.66 -0.40 1.65
C GLN A 19 -8.82 0.63 0.53
N LEU A 20 -8.02 1.70 0.53
CA LEU A 20 -8.06 2.74 -0.49
C LEU A 20 -7.72 2.18 -1.87
N ILE A 21 -6.64 1.40 -1.98
CA ILE A 21 -6.22 0.72 -3.20
C ILE A 21 -7.33 -0.19 -3.71
N TYR A 22 -7.95 -0.98 -2.80
CA TYR A 22 -9.06 -1.86 -3.14
C TYR A 22 -10.23 -1.10 -3.75
N GLN A 23 -10.62 0.06 -3.20
CA GLN A 23 -11.70 0.90 -3.75
C GLN A 23 -11.38 1.35 -5.18
N PHE A 24 -10.18 1.84 -5.43
CA PHE A 24 -9.78 2.28 -6.77
C PHE A 24 -9.67 1.11 -7.76
N CYS A 25 -9.12 -0.03 -7.35
CA CYS A 25 -9.05 -1.22 -8.20
C CYS A 25 -10.43 -1.79 -8.56
N ASN A 26 -11.44 -1.55 -7.73
CA ASN A 26 -12.84 -1.94 -7.98
C ASN A 26 -13.64 -0.94 -8.81
N SER A 27 -13.20 0.30 -8.90
CA SER A 27 -13.92 1.37 -9.61
C SER A 27 -14.10 1.07 -11.10
N GLY A 28 -13.16 0.35 -11.71
CA GLY A 28 -13.27 -0.11 -13.11
C GLY A 28 -14.49 -1.01 -13.40
N ASN A 29 -15.09 -1.59 -12.37
CA ASN A 29 -16.29 -2.42 -12.43
C ASN A 29 -17.55 -1.67 -11.95
N GLY A 30 -17.49 -0.35 -11.76
CA GLY A 30 -18.62 0.47 -11.30
C GLY A 30 -18.94 0.34 -9.80
N ASN A 31 -18.03 -0.25 -9.01
CA ASN A 31 -18.25 -0.56 -7.58
C ASN A 31 -17.45 0.37 -6.65
N LEU A 32 -17.16 1.61 -7.05
CA LEU A 32 -16.47 2.59 -6.19
C LEU A 32 -17.43 3.12 -5.12
N ASP A 33 -17.12 2.85 -3.85
CA ASP A 33 -17.84 3.44 -2.73
C ASP A 33 -17.18 4.77 -2.32
N LEU A 34 -17.74 5.87 -2.82
CA LEU A 34 -17.23 7.22 -2.56
C LEU A 34 -17.29 7.62 -1.08
N LEU A 35 -18.26 7.10 -0.32
CA LEU A 35 -18.35 7.36 1.10
C LEU A 35 -17.22 6.66 1.86
N GLN A 36 -16.92 5.42 1.50
CA GLN A 36 -15.75 4.72 2.05
C GLN A 36 -14.45 5.45 1.68
N VAL A 37 -14.27 5.86 0.43
CA VAL A 37 -13.09 6.62 0.00
C VAL A 37 -12.91 7.89 0.86
N LYS A 38 -13.97 8.69 1.05
CA LYS A 38 -13.93 9.87 1.94
C LYS A 38 -13.49 9.52 3.35
N ASN A 39 -14.08 8.49 3.94
CA ASN A 39 -13.78 8.06 5.30
C ASN A 39 -12.34 7.58 5.46
N ILE A 40 -11.81 6.84 4.48
CA ILE A 40 -10.43 6.37 4.49
C ILE A 40 -9.46 7.55 4.38
N LEU A 41 -9.69 8.46 3.43
CA LEU A 41 -8.84 9.64 3.23
C LEU A 41 -8.82 10.55 4.46
N ALA A 42 -9.97 10.75 5.12
CA ALA A 42 -10.04 11.50 6.38
C ALA A 42 -9.20 10.84 7.49
N LYS A 43 -9.25 9.51 7.63
CA LYS A 43 -8.42 8.76 8.59
C LYS A 43 -6.92 8.81 8.26
N LEU A 44 -6.57 9.02 7.01
CA LEU A 44 -5.19 9.25 6.56
C LEU A 44 -4.73 10.71 6.73
N ASN A 45 -5.46 11.54 7.46
CA ASN A 45 -5.18 12.96 7.66
C ASN A 45 -5.08 13.77 6.36
N THR A 46 -5.89 13.40 5.36
CA THR A 46 -5.97 14.12 4.08
C THR A 46 -6.82 15.37 4.27
N ASP A 47 -6.40 16.49 3.68
CA ASP A 47 -7.15 17.75 3.76
C ASP A 47 -8.47 17.64 2.99
N GLU A 48 -9.53 18.28 3.50
CA GLU A 48 -10.89 18.18 2.96
C GLU A 48 -10.99 18.62 1.50
N GLU A 49 -10.25 19.65 1.11
CA GLU A 49 -10.17 20.11 -0.28
C GLU A 49 -9.64 19.02 -1.22
N VAL A 50 -8.60 18.28 -0.78
CA VAL A 50 -8.03 17.17 -1.54
C VAL A 50 -9.01 16.00 -1.62
N ILE A 51 -9.68 15.68 -0.51
CA ILE A 51 -10.73 14.64 -0.47
C ILE A 51 -11.83 14.98 -1.48
N ASN A 52 -12.37 16.20 -1.43
CA ASN A 52 -13.45 16.62 -2.32
C ASN A 52 -13.01 16.57 -3.79
N GLY A 53 -11.80 17.03 -4.11
CA GLY A 53 -11.24 16.96 -5.47
C GLY A 53 -11.06 15.54 -6.01
N ILE A 54 -10.69 14.58 -5.15
CA ILE A 54 -10.58 13.16 -5.55
C ILE A 54 -11.98 12.58 -5.80
N VAL A 55 -12.91 12.83 -4.89
CA VAL A 55 -14.28 12.31 -4.97
C VAL A 55 -15.02 12.88 -6.18
N GLU A 56 -14.90 14.18 -6.44
CA GLU A 56 -15.52 14.83 -7.59
C GLU A 56 -15.01 14.24 -8.92
N LYS A 57 -13.70 14.01 -9.04
CA LYS A 57 -13.12 13.35 -10.23
C LYS A 57 -13.61 11.92 -10.39
N ALA A 58 -13.79 11.21 -9.28
CA ALA A 58 -14.23 9.82 -9.29
C ALA A 58 -15.74 9.68 -9.55
N ASP A 59 -16.57 10.66 -9.10
CA ASP A 59 -18.03 10.67 -9.23
C ASP A 59 -18.52 11.10 -10.62
N ASN A 60 -17.78 11.96 -11.29
CA ASN A 60 -18.17 12.51 -12.60
C ASN A 60 -18.34 11.48 -13.72
N ASN A 61 -18.43 10.17 -13.37
CA ASN A 61 -18.57 9.06 -14.34
C ASN A 61 -17.55 9.19 -15.48
N ASP A 62 -16.40 9.81 -15.17
CA ASP A 62 -15.34 9.91 -16.14
C ASP A 62 -14.80 8.50 -16.38
N LYS A 63 -15.37 7.87 -17.43
CA LYS A 63 -14.94 6.56 -17.91
C LYS A 63 -13.43 6.49 -18.17
N ASN A 64 -12.76 7.64 -18.03
CA ASN A 64 -11.33 7.81 -18.20
C ASN A 64 -10.58 7.95 -16.88
N PHE A 65 -11.24 8.04 -15.70
CA PHE A 65 -10.59 8.26 -14.42
C PHE A 65 -9.45 7.24 -14.15
N LEU A 66 -9.63 5.99 -14.58
CA LEU A 66 -8.61 4.94 -14.48
C LEU A 66 -8.02 4.50 -15.83
N LYS A 67 -8.30 5.23 -16.91
CA LYS A 67 -7.61 5.00 -18.19
C LYS A 67 -6.21 5.61 -18.21
N MET A 68 -5.93 6.53 -17.30
CA MET A 68 -4.60 7.09 -17.07
C MET A 68 -4.07 6.64 -15.71
N PRO A 69 -2.75 6.49 -15.58
CA PRO A 69 -2.15 6.17 -14.29
C PRO A 69 -2.51 7.23 -13.22
N LEU A 70 -2.93 6.76 -12.05
CA LEU A 70 -3.18 7.59 -10.87
C LEU A 70 -2.01 7.42 -9.90
N CYS A 71 -1.34 8.52 -9.56
CA CYS A 71 -0.29 8.55 -8.55
C CYS A 71 -0.77 9.33 -7.32
N LEU A 72 -0.82 8.66 -6.17
CA LEU A 72 -1.15 9.26 -4.88
C LEU A 72 0.10 9.30 -4.00
N LEU A 73 0.37 10.45 -3.41
CA LEU A 73 1.53 10.68 -2.56
C LEU A 73 1.08 11.02 -1.14
N ALA A 74 1.72 10.42 -0.14
CA ALA A 74 1.59 10.82 1.26
C ALA A 74 2.99 10.95 1.88
N GLY A 75 3.09 11.72 2.96
CA GLY A 75 4.28 11.86 3.76
C GLY A 75 3.90 12.08 5.21
N GLY A 76 4.86 11.89 6.11
CA GLY A 76 4.69 11.98 7.56
C GLY A 76 5.47 10.86 8.24
N GLU A 77 5.13 10.54 9.48
CA GLU A 77 5.83 9.51 10.24
C GLU A 77 4.86 8.70 11.09
N THR A 78 4.89 7.39 10.92
CA THR A 78 4.09 6.44 11.70
C THR A 78 4.94 5.78 12.79
N THR A 79 4.29 5.07 13.70
CA THR A 79 4.94 4.32 14.77
C THR A 79 4.69 2.83 14.63
N VAL A 80 5.53 2.02 15.30
CA VAL A 80 5.31 0.56 15.42
C VAL A 80 4.99 0.23 16.87
N GLU A 81 3.91 -0.51 17.08
CA GLU A 81 3.63 -1.15 18.37
C GLU A 81 4.34 -2.51 18.39
N VAL A 82 5.51 -2.56 19.02
CA VAL A 82 6.32 -3.78 19.06
C VAL A 82 5.71 -4.78 20.04
N GLN A 83 5.21 -5.90 19.51
CA GLN A 83 4.62 -7.01 20.28
C GLN A 83 5.43 -8.30 20.15
N GLY A 84 6.19 -8.43 19.09
CA GLY A 84 7.03 -9.59 18.75
C GLY A 84 8.51 -9.37 19.06
N THR A 85 9.32 -10.30 18.59
CA THR A 85 10.79 -10.30 18.72
C THR A 85 11.48 -10.20 17.38
N GLY A 86 10.73 -10.02 16.31
CA GLY A 86 11.24 -9.96 14.95
C GLY A 86 12.01 -8.68 14.64
N LYS A 87 12.48 -8.58 13.42
CA LYS A 87 13.24 -7.45 12.91
C LYS A 87 12.47 -6.78 11.77
N GLY A 88 12.28 -5.47 11.86
CA GLY A 88 11.55 -4.71 10.85
C GLY A 88 11.56 -3.22 11.14
N GLY A 89 10.72 -2.49 10.42
CA GLY A 89 10.49 -1.08 10.62
C GLY A 89 9.09 -0.68 10.17
N ARG A 90 8.68 0.56 10.46
CA ARG A 90 7.33 1.08 10.21
C ARG A 90 6.94 1.06 8.72
N ASN A 91 7.91 1.32 7.84
CA ASN A 91 7.64 1.36 6.41
C ASN A 91 7.45 -0.04 5.82
N GLN A 92 8.28 -1.00 6.23
CA GLN A 92 8.15 -2.40 5.86
C GLN A 92 6.86 -3.00 6.43
N GLU A 93 6.50 -2.72 7.69
CA GLU A 93 5.23 -3.17 8.27
C GLU A 93 4.02 -2.58 7.57
N MET A 94 4.08 -1.29 7.21
CA MET A 94 3.01 -0.62 6.46
C MET A 94 2.80 -1.28 5.09
N ALA A 95 3.87 -1.55 4.35
CA ALA A 95 3.79 -2.22 3.05
C ALA A 95 3.18 -3.63 3.19
N MET A 96 3.60 -4.38 4.19
CA MET A 96 3.05 -5.72 4.47
C MET A 96 1.57 -5.66 4.84
N ALA A 97 1.17 -4.75 5.73
CA ALA A 97 -0.22 -4.58 6.13
C ALA A 97 -1.12 -4.14 4.95
N THR A 98 -0.61 -3.30 4.06
CA THR A 98 -1.31 -2.88 2.82
C THR A 98 -1.63 -4.08 1.94
N MET A 99 -0.65 -4.93 1.69
CA MET A 99 -0.80 -6.14 0.88
C MET A 99 -1.79 -7.13 1.51
N ILE A 100 -1.69 -7.37 2.81
CA ILE A 100 -2.56 -8.30 3.55
C ILE A 100 -4.02 -7.82 3.49
N GLU A 101 -4.28 -6.54 3.79
CA GLU A 101 -5.63 -5.97 3.79
C GLU A 101 -6.24 -6.00 2.39
N TYR A 102 -5.47 -5.63 1.36
CA TYR A 102 -5.91 -5.71 -0.02
C TYR A 102 -6.34 -7.14 -0.39
N GLN A 103 -5.51 -8.14 -0.08
CA GLN A 103 -5.81 -9.54 -0.35
C GLN A 103 -7.03 -10.04 0.43
N TYR A 104 -7.16 -9.62 1.70
CA TYR A 104 -8.33 -9.95 2.50
C TYR A 104 -9.62 -9.46 1.83
N LEU A 105 -9.65 -8.20 1.40
CA LEU A 105 -10.81 -7.61 0.73
C LEU A 105 -11.12 -8.28 -0.62
N ILE A 106 -10.09 -8.66 -1.38
CA ILE A 106 -10.26 -9.45 -2.61
C ILE A 106 -10.91 -10.81 -2.30
N SER A 107 -10.44 -11.51 -1.26
CA SER A 107 -10.96 -12.84 -0.89
C SER A 107 -12.42 -12.82 -0.43
N GLN A 108 -12.87 -11.72 0.17
CA GLN A 108 -14.26 -11.54 0.58
C GLN A 108 -15.22 -11.32 -0.61
N ASN A 109 -14.71 -10.93 -1.76
CA ASN A 109 -15.52 -10.56 -2.93
C ASN A 109 -15.60 -11.73 -3.92
N LYS A 110 -16.56 -12.64 -3.72
CA LYS A 110 -16.78 -13.86 -4.52
C LYS A 110 -17.12 -13.61 -6.01
N PHE A 111 -17.29 -12.35 -6.42
CA PHE A 111 -17.66 -12.01 -7.81
C PHE A 111 -16.48 -11.94 -8.79
N ARG A 112 -15.24 -12.16 -8.34
CA ARG A 112 -14.06 -11.89 -9.15
C ARG A 112 -13.47 -13.07 -9.91
N GLU A 113 -13.95 -14.28 -9.74
CA GLU A 113 -13.43 -15.42 -10.52
C GLU A 113 -13.61 -15.24 -12.04
N ASN A 114 -14.58 -14.41 -12.47
CA ASN A 114 -14.90 -14.21 -13.88
C ASN A 114 -14.64 -12.79 -14.41
N ASP A 115 -14.18 -11.84 -13.57
CA ASP A 115 -13.90 -10.45 -13.97
C ASP A 115 -12.68 -9.91 -13.20
N PRO A 116 -11.45 -10.20 -13.69
CA PRO A 116 -10.23 -9.76 -13.04
C PRO A 116 -10.15 -8.22 -12.99
N PRO A 117 -9.43 -7.64 -12.02
CA PRO A 117 -9.23 -6.20 -11.96
C PRO A 117 -8.65 -5.68 -13.27
N LYS A 118 -9.27 -4.61 -13.81
CA LYS A 118 -8.78 -3.94 -15.03
C LYS A 118 -7.62 -2.99 -14.75
N VAL A 119 -7.17 -2.93 -13.52
CA VAL A 119 -6.10 -2.06 -13.05
C VAL A 119 -5.16 -2.82 -12.13
N GLU A 120 -3.92 -2.41 -12.11
CA GLU A 120 -2.87 -2.89 -11.24
C GLU A 120 -2.43 -1.78 -10.30
N PHE A 121 -1.81 -2.16 -9.18
CA PHE A 121 -1.22 -1.19 -8.29
C PHE A 121 0.21 -1.55 -7.91
N THR A 122 0.94 -0.52 -7.52
CA THR A 122 2.20 -0.61 -6.79
C THR A 122 2.11 0.32 -5.59
N PHE A 123 2.47 -0.16 -4.41
CA PHE A 123 2.57 0.63 -3.19
C PHE A 123 4.00 0.58 -2.66
N LEU A 124 4.55 1.75 -2.42
CA LEU A 124 5.85 1.95 -1.78
C LEU A 124 5.65 2.67 -0.44
N SER A 125 6.34 2.23 0.60
CA SER A 125 6.55 3.00 1.83
C SER A 125 8.02 2.96 2.19
N ALA A 126 8.64 4.13 2.40
CA ALA A 126 10.06 4.24 2.69
C ALA A 126 10.43 5.49 3.51
N GLY A 127 11.42 5.35 4.39
CA GLY A 127 12.07 6.46 5.09
C GLY A 127 13.02 7.20 4.14
N THR A 128 12.92 8.52 4.10
CA THR A 128 13.76 9.35 3.21
C THR A 128 15.24 9.38 3.61
N ASP A 129 15.58 9.01 4.85
CA ASP A 129 16.97 8.88 5.33
C ASP A 129 17.65 7.57 4.89
N GLY A 130 16.89 6.65 4.30
CA GLY A 130 17.40 5.38 3.79
C GLY A 130 17.39 4.24 4.81
N ILE A 131 16.79 4.46 6.00
CA ILE A 131 16.75 3.48 7.09
C ILE A 131 15.31 3.31 7.61
N ASP A 132 14.92 2.07 7.86
CA ASP A 132 13.64 1.73 8.45
C ASP A 132 13.85 0.76 9.63
N GLY A 133 13.72 1.29 10.83
CA GLY A 133 14.03 0.57 12.06
C GLY A 133 15.48 0.08 12.14
N PRO A 134 15.80 -1.02 12.83
CA PRO A 134 17.16 -1.55 12.94
C PRO A 134 17.55 -2.38 11.71
N THR A 135 17.22 -1.92 10.50
CA THR A 135 17.46 -2.65 9.25
C THR A 135 18.34 -1.86 8.29
N ASN A 136 18.77 -2.48 7.19
CA ASN A 136 19.52 -1.81 6.12
C ASN A 136 18.62 -1.38 4.95
N ALA A 137 17.30 -1.56 5.09
CA ALA A 137 16.33 -1.12 4.11
C ALA A 137 15.73 0.22 4.51
N ALA A 138 15.37 1.04 3.54
CA ALA A 138 14.57 2.25 3.71
C ALA A 138 13.07 1.94 3.85
N GLY A 139 12.63 0.80 3.34
CA GLY A 139 11.25 0.39 3.33
C GLY A 139 11.01 -0.77 2.37
N ALA A 140 9.77 -0.89 1.86
CA ALA A 140 9.41 -1.96 0.94
C ALA A 140 8.40 -1.52 -0.13
N ILE A 141 8.33 -2.32 -1.19
CA ILE A 141 7.38 -2.19 -2.31
C ILE A 141 6.54 -3.47 -2.39
N VAL A 142 5.23 -3.30 -2.53
CA VAL A 142 4.28 -4.38 -2.78
C VAL A 142 3.34 -4.05 -3.93
N ASN A 143 2.78 -5.08 -4.55
CA ASN A 143 1.80 -4.96 -5.63
C ASN A 143 0.70 -6.02 -5.47
N GLN A 144 -0.24 -6.10 -6.43
CA GLN A 144 -1.36 -7.03 -6.40
C GLN A 144 -0.95 -8.50 -6.34
N ASN A 145 0.28 -8.85 -6.77
CA ASN A 145 0.75 -10.23 -6.82
C ASN A 145 1.56 -10.63 -5.57
N SER A 146 2.03 -9.65 -4.78
CA SER A 146 2.97 -9.89 -3.68
C SER A 146 2.47 -10.89 -2.64
N PHE A 147 1.15 -10.94 -2.40
CA PHE A 147 0.56 -11.91 -1.48
C PHE A 147 0.61 -13.34 -2.05
N SER A 148 0.17 -13.53 -3.29
CA SER A 148 0.20 -14.85 -3.95
C SER A 148 1.62 -15.35 -4.20
N GLU A 149 2.56 -14.45 -4.49
CA GLU A 149 3.98 -14.78 -4.57
C GLU A 149 4.51 -15.31 -3.24
N SER A 150 4.11 -14.68 -2.12
CA SER A 150 4.50 -15.12 -0.79
C SER A 150 3.95 -16.52 -0.46
N GLU A 151 2.67 -16.78 -0.77
CA GLU A 151 2.07 -18.11 -0.58
C GLU A 151 2.79 -19.18 -1.41
N SER A 152 3.14 -18.88 -2.67
CA SER A 152 3.86 -19.79 -3.55
C SER A 152 5.27 -20.16 -3.03
N GLN A 153 5.86 -19.25 -2.22
CA GLN A 153 7.17 -19.45 -1.56
C GLN A 153 7.03 -20.00 -0.14
N GLY A 154 5.82 -20.35 0.29
CA GLY A 154 5.56 -20.91 1.63
C GLY A 154 5.69 -19.90 2.77
N LEU A 155 5.61 -18.60 2.47
CA LEU A 155 5.67 -17.52 3.47
C LEU A 155 4.26 -17.17 3.94
N ASP A 156 4.08 -17.03 5.24
CA ASP A 156 2.85 -16.54 5.87
C ASP A 156 3.03 -15.08 6.34
N PRO A 157 2.59 -14.09 5.53
CA PRO A 157 2.81 -12.68 5.86
C PRO A 157 2.15 -12.27 7.18
N ILE A 158 1.01 -12.89 7.55
CA ILE A 158 0.29 -12.57 8.79
C ILE A 158 1.13 -12.97 10.01
N LYS A 159 1.82 -14.10 9.94
CA LYS A 159 2.70 -14.57 11.02
C LYS A 159 3.88 -13.63 11.23
N TYR A 160 4.53 -13.19 10.13
CA TYR A 160 5.64 -12.25 10.21
C TYR A 160 5.19 -10.88 10.72
N LEU A 161 4.04 -10.37 10.25
CA LEU A 161 3.51 -9.09 10.70
C LEU A 161 3.22 -9.09 12.21
N LYS A 162 2.58 -10.14 12.72
CA LYS A 162 2.31 -10.31 14.16
C LYS A 162 3.57 -10.36 15.03
N ASN A 163 4.68 -10.83 14.46
CA ASN A 163 5.98 -10.90 15.16
C ASN A 163 6.84 -9.63 14.96
N ASN A 164 6.33 -8.58 14.30
CA ASN A 164 7.11 -7.40 13.89
C ASN A 164 8.38 -7.78 13.09
N ASP A 165 8.29 -8.80 12.23
CA ASP A 165 9.43 -9.42 11.53
C ASP A 165 9.38 -9.16 10.01
N SER A 166 8.97 -7.95 9.66
CA SER A 166 8.79 -7.54 8.26
C SER A 166 10.09 -7.58 7.45
N ASN A 167 11.24 -7.32 8.07
CA ASN A 167 12.51 -7.36 7.37
C ASN A 167 12.91 -8.79 6.98
N THR A 168 12.74 -9.76 7.89
CA THR A 168 12.98 -11.17 7.56
C THR A 168 12.06 -11.63 6.44
N TYR A 169 10.78 -11.27 6.52
CA TYR A 169 9.80 -11.59 5.49
C TYR A 169 10.23 -11.07 4.11
N PHE A 170 10.52 -9.78 4.00
CA PHE A 170 10.89 -9.19 2.70
C PHE A 170 12.25 -9.64 2.19
N ASN A 171 13.19 -10.03 3.06
CA ASN A 171 14.44 -10.67 2.63
C ASN A 171 14.20 -12.04 2.00
N LEU A 172 13.19 -12.77 2.45
CA LEU A 172 12.83 -14.09 1.91
C LEU A 172 11.98 -13.95 0.64
N LEU A 173 11.02 -13.03 0.64
CA LEU A 173 10.16 -12.80 -0.50
C LEU A 173 10.97 -12.32 -1.71
N ASN A 174 10.90 -13.09 -2.80
CA ASN A 174 11.57 -12.79 -4.06
C ASN A 174 13.07 -12.46 -3.89
N GLU A 175 13.74 -13.11 -2.94
CA GLU A 175 15.17 -12.89 -2.65
C GLU A 175 15.49 -11.41 -2.31
N GLY A 176 14.60 -10.75 -1.60
CA GLY A 176 14.79 -9.36 -1.15
C GLY A 176 14.49 -8.28 -2.19
N LYS A 177 13.99 -8.63 -3.38
CA LYS A 177 13.69 -7.67 -4.47
C LYS A 177 12.59 -6.67 -4.13
N ASN A 178 11.80 -6.96 -3.12
CA ASN A 178 10.75 -6.08 -2.62
C ASN A 178 11.27 -5.02 -1.62
N LEU A 179 12.51 -5.14 -1.13
CA LEU A 179 13.12 -4.15 -0.24
C LEU A 179 13.64 -2.94 -1.04
N VAL A 180 13.44 -1.76 -0.47
CA VAL A 180 14.07 -0.52 -0.93
C VAL A 180 15.37 -0.34 -0.15
N VAL A 181 16.50 -0.52 -0.81
CA VAL A 181 17.83 -0.41 -0.18
C VAL A 181 18.60 0.70 -0.86
N THR A 182 18.76 1.84 -0.18
CA THR A 182 19.46 3.03 -0.71
C THR A 182 20.77 3.30 0.00
N GLY A 183 20.97 2.74 1.21
CA GLY A 183 21.93 3.23 2.18
C GLY A 183 21.53 4.62 2.70
N HIS A 184 22.38 5.24 3.51
CA HIS A 184 22.12 6.58 4.02
C HIS A 184 22.05 7.61 2.89
N THR A 185 20.95 8.38 2.85
CA THR A 185 20.71 9.37 1.79
C THR A 185 21.30 10.75 2.10
N GLY A 186 21.66 10.99 3.35
CA GLY A 186 22.13 12.31 3.81
C GLY A 186 21.01 13.33 4.03
N THR A 187 19.73 12.91 3.92
CA THR A 187 18.57 13.75 4.21
C THR A 187 17.58 12.99 5.11
N ASN A 188 16.75 13.71 5.84
CA ASN A 188 15.62 13.14 6.57
C ASN A 188 14.48 14.16 6.57
N VAL A 189 13.44 13.87 5.81
CA VAL A 189 12.18 14.62 5.78
C VAL A 189 11.00 13.69 6.09
N MET A 190 11.21 12.74 7.01
CA MET A 190 10.30 11.67 7.42
C MET A 190 10.12 10.61 6.33
N ASP A 191 8.95 10.02 6.24
CA ASP A 191 8.64 8.93 5.33
C ASP A 191 7.88 9.43 4.10
N ILE A 192 7.95 8.64 3.03
CA ILE A 192 7.16 8.84 1.83
C ILE A 192 6.38 7.56 1.49
N GLN A 193 5.09 7.73 1.16
CA GLN A 193 4.24 6.68 0.62
C GLN A 193 3.80 7.06 -0.78
N ILE A 194 3.90 6.11 -1.69
CA ILE A 194 3.50 6.27 -3.09
C ILE A 194 2.56 5.13 -3.46
N ILE A 195 1.36 5.47 -3.91
CA ILE A 195 0.47 4.52 -4.57
C ILE A 195 0.45 4.86 -6.06
N LEU A 196 0.77 3.91 -6.90
CA LEU A 196 0.58 4.00 -8.34
C LEU A 196 -0.50 3.00 -8.74
N ILE A 197 -1.57 3.48 -9.35
CA ILE A 197 -2.64 2.66 -9.93
C ILE A 197 -2.63 2.91 -11.44
N HIS A 198 -2.56 1.85 -12.22
CA HIS A 198 -2.50 1.97 -13.68
C HIS A 198 -3.37 0.91 -14.35
N PRO A 199 -3.85 1.17 -15.58
CA PRO A 199 -4.58 0.18 -16.36
C PRO A 199 -3.79 -1.11 -16.47
N TYR A 200 -4.48 -2.25 -16.40
CA TYR A 200 -3.87 -3.55 -16.63
C TYR A 200 -3.31 -3.59 -18.06
N SER A 201 -2.02 -3.66 -18.17
CA SER A 201 -1.32 -3.93 -19.42
C SER A 201 -1.27 -5.44 -19.59
N GLY A 202 -2.30 -6.07 -20.12
CA GLY A 202 -2.29 -7.52 -20.34
C GLY A 202 -0.94 -8.04 -20.84
N PRO A 203 -0.69 -9.36 -20.85
CA PRO A 203 0.56 -9.89 -21.38
C PRO A 203 0.75 -9.33 -22.80
N GLU A 204 1.89 -8.69 -23.05
CA GLU A 204 2.27 -8.28 -24.40
C GLU A 204 2.27 -9.53 -25.28
N ASN A 205 1.34 -9.58 -26.25
CA ASN A 205 1.25 -10.66 -27.22
C ASN A 205 2.42 -10.61 -28.21
#